data_ac663da73e1e04fd1109d52ea4c0d666
#
_entry.id   ac663da73e1e04fd1109d52ea4c0d666
#
_cell.length_a   1.000
_cell.length_b   1.000
_cell.length_c   1.000
_cell.angle_alpha   90.00
_cell.angle_beta   90.00
_cell.angle_gamma   90.00
#
_symmetry.space_group_name_H-M   'P 1'
#
loop_
_entity.id
_entity.type
_entity.pdbx_description
1 polymer ?
#
loop_
_entity_poly.entity_id
_entity_poly.type
_entity_poly.pdbx_seq_one_letter_code
_entity_poly.pdbx_strand_id
1 'polypeptide(L)'
;SRGLGDVYKRQIMEYQEDGVVYDFIDNDEFFSWGDPYTNLIDDIPKFCYFAKASLAALNYLDWTPDVVHCHDWQAALVPLYLRTSFSDTDVGRAIAVLTIHNLRFQGIYDRKMIQYWSGLPDYVFNKDCMIQNWLDANMLKGGIAYSNKVTTVSNTYAWEIQTEEYGEGLAEHLRYHNNKILGIVNGIDTDLSLIHI
;
A
#
# COMPACT_ATOMS: atom_id res chain seq x y z
N SER A 1 23.22 -23.58 -24.67
CA SER A 1 21.81 -23.27 -24.90
C SER A 1 21.05 -23.40 -23.59
N ARG A 2 20.89 -22.32 -22.86
CA ARG A 2 19.97 -22.27 -21.70
C ARG A 2 18.56 -22.18 -22.30
N GLY A 3 17.76 -23.19 -22.03
CA GLY A 3 16.38 -23.26 -22.49
C GLY A 3 15.55 -22.14 -21.88
N LEU A 4 14.68 -21.56 -22.69
CA LEU A 4 13.54 -20.71 -22.33
C LEU A 4 12.50 -21.56 -21.54
N GLY A 5 12.81 -21.95 -20.30
CA GLY A 5 12.02 -22.93 -19.57
C GLY A 5 11.61 -22.55 -18.16
N ASP A 6 12.13 -21.48 -17.59
CA ASP A 6 11.65 -20.97 -16.31
C ASP A 6 10.70 -19.78 -16.52
N VAL A 7 9.50 -20.09 -16.94
CA VAL A 7 8.36 -19.21 -16.75
C VAL A 7 8.15 -19.16 -15.24
N TYR A 8 8.53 -18.05 -14.61
CA TYR A 8 8.26 -17.77 -13.20
C TYR A 8 6.81 -18.11 -12.91
N LYS A 9 6.56 -19.13 -12.08
CA LYS A 9 5.22 -19.54 -11.67
C LYS A 9 4.63 -18.39 -10.86
N ARG A 10 3.84 -17.55 -11.47
CA ARG A 10 2.99 -16.58 -10.82
C ARG A 10 1.63 -17.22 -10.72
N GLN A 11 1.18 -17.49 -9.52
CA GLN A 11 -0.11 -18.13 -9.28
C GLN A 11 -0.94 -17.25 -8.36
N ILE A 12 -2.25 -17.24 -8.59
CA ILE A 12 -3.21 -16.75 -7.63
C ILE A 12 -3.84 -17.98 -7.03
N MET A 13 -3.77 -18.09 -5.71
CA MET A 13 -4.41 -19.18 -4.96
C MET A 13 -5.59 -18.59 -4.20
N GLU A 14 -6.77 -19.16 -4.39
CA GLU A 14 -7.99 -18.74 -3.73
C GLU A 14 -8.30 -19.67 -2.55
N TYR A 15 -8.68 -19.08 -1.42
CA TYR A 15 -9.21 -19.75 -0.25
C TYR A 15 -10.44 -19.00 0.25
N GLN A 16 -11.45 -19.74 0.72
CA GLN A 16 -12.70 -19.14 1.24
C GLN A 16 -12.96 -19.60 2.66
N GLU A 17 -13.23 -18.66 3.56
CA GLU A 17 -13.60 -18.90 4.94
C GLU A 17 -14.54 -17.80 5.44
N ASP A 18 -15.62 -18.20 6.13
CA ASP A 18 -16.59 -17.28 6.77
C ASP A 18 -17.17 -16.20 5.83
N GLY A 19 -17.34 -16.52 4.56
CA GLY A 19 -17.87 -15.61 3.55
C GLY A 19 -16.83 -14.60 3.00
N VAL A 20 -15.57 -14.76 3.39
CA VAL A 20 -14.43 -13.99 2.87
C VAL A 20 -13.66 -14.82 1.86
N VAL A 21 -13.32 -14.21 0.73
CA VAL A 21 -12.43 -14.79 -0.28
C VAL A 21 -11.03 -14.23 -0.06
N TYR A 22 -10.06 -15.13 0.07
CA TYR A 22 -8.64 -14.82 0.23
C TYR A 22 -7.91 -15.17 -1.06
N ASP A 23 -7.38 -14.16 -1.75
CA ASP A 23 -6.56 -14.34 -2.93
C ASP A 23 -5.07 -14.13 -2.56
N PHE A 24 -4.29 -15.18 -2.68
CA PHE A 24 -2.85 -15.14 -2.41
C PHE A 24 -2.08 -15.01 -3.72
N ILE A 25 -1.18 -14.04 -3.77
CA ILE A 25 -0.26 -13.84 -4.88
C ILE A 25 1.01 -14.63 -4.57
N ASP A 26 1.19 -15.75 -5.26
CA ASP A 26 2.39 -16.57 -5.14
C ASP A 26 3.46 -16.09 -6.11
N ASN A 27 4.65 -15.83 -5.58
CA ASN A 27 5.85 -15.51 -6.36
C ASN A 27 7.09 -15.87 -5.55
N ASP A 28 7.79 -16.92 -6.02
CA ASP A 28 8.98 -17.44 -5.37
C ASP A 28 10.11 -16.41 -5.22
N GLU A 29 10.24 -15.48 -6.16
CA GLU A 29 11.28 -14.45 -6.13
C GLU A 29 11.12 -13.48 -4.96
N PHE A 30 9.87 -13.11 -4.63
CA PHE A 30 9.59 -12.08 -3.64
C PHE A 30 9.09 -12.61 -2.29
N PHE A 31 8.48 -13.81 -2.25
CA PHE A 31 7.75 -14.27 -1.06
C PHE A 31 8.19 -15.62 -0.51
N SER A 32 9.12 -16.34 -1.17
CA SER A 32 9.54 -17.68 -0.72
C SER A 32 10.65 -17.69 0.31
N TRP A 33 11.26 -16.56 0.63
CA TRP A 33 12.42 -16.49 1.50
C TRP A 33 12.38 -15.27 2.45
N GLY A 34 13.00 -15.46 3.62
CA GLY A 34 13.13 -14.41 4.63
C GLY A 34 11.84 -14.16 5.43
N ASP A 35 11.91 -13.17 6.30
CA ASP A 35 10.78 -12.67 7.05
C ASP A 35 9.88 -11.77 6.18
N PRO A 36 8.62 -11.55 6.55
CA PRO A 36 7.72 -10.63 5.85
C PRO A 36 8.31 -9.23 5.70
N TYR A 37 9.08 -8.78 6.68
CA TYR A 37 9.81 -7.51 6.69
C TYR A 37 11.29 -7.78 6.93
N THR A 38 12.14 -7.29 6.03
CA THR A 38 13.58 -7.51 6.12
C THR A 38 14.33 -6.18 6.18
N ASN A 39 14.69 -5.65 5.05
CA ASN A 39 15.33 -4.34 4.89
C ASN A 39 14.75 -3.65 3.65
N LEU A 40 14.88 -2.33 3.56
CA LEU A 40 14.24 -1.56 2.48
C LEU A 40 14.78 -1.90 1.09
N ILE A 41 16.02 -2.41 0.95
CA ILE A 41 16.56 -2.81 -0.36
C ILE A 41 15.74 -3.95 -0.94
N ASP A 42 15.34 -4.92 -0.11
CA ASP A 42 14.58 -6.10 -0.52
C ASP A 42 13.07 -5.83 -0.46
N ASP A 43 12.63 -5.05 0.53
CA ASP A 43 11.20 -4.78 0.75
C ASP A 43 10.62 -3.82 -0.30
N ILE A 44 11.36 -2.83 -0.81
CA ILE A 44 10.87 -1.91 -1.85
C ILE A 44 10.47 -2.67 -3.13
N PRO A 45 11.33 -3.51 -3.73
CA PRO A 45 10.93 -4.35 -4.87
C PRO A 45 9.71 -5.22 -4.59
N LYS A 46 9.72 -5.91 -3.44
CA LYS A 46 8.66 -6.80 -2.97
C LYS A 46 7.30 -6.10 -2.94
N PHE A 47 7.22 -4.95 -2.28
CA PHE A 47 5.94 -4.24 -2.12
C PHE A 47 5.53 -3.41 -3.35
N CYS A 48 6.47 -2.97 -4.18
CA CYS A 48 6.15 -2.46 -5.53
C CYS A 48 5.47 -3.55 -6.36
N TYR A 49 6.03 -4.76 -6.37
CA TYR A 49 5.45 -5.91 -7.05
C TYR A 49 4.09 -6.27 -6.48
N PHE A 50 3.97 -6.44 -5.15
CA PHE A 50 2.73 -6.79 -4.48
C PHE A 50 1.58 -5.83 -4.83
N ALA A 51 1.80 -4.54 -4.68
CA ALA A 51 0.78 -3.53 -4.96
C ALA A 51 0.28 -3.55 -6.42
N LYS A 52 1.18 -3.75 -7.37
CA LYS A 52 0.82 -3.83 -8.80
C LYS A 52 0.16 -5.15 -9.16
N ALA A 53 0.69 -6.26 -8.63
CA ALA A 53 0.17 -7.60 -8.88
C ALA A 53 -1.23 -7.79 -8.31
N SER A 54 -1.54 -7.19 -7.14
CA SER A 54 -2.87 -7.22 -6.55
C SER A 54 -3.94 -6.62 -7.48
N LEU A 55 -3.67 -5.47 -8.10
CA LEU A 55 -4.59 -4.87 -9.07
C LEU A 55 -4.66 -5.66 -10.38
N ALA A 56 -3.54 -6.21 -10.85
CA ALA A 56 -3.52 -7.07 -12.03
C ALA A 56 -4.31 -8.36 -11.82
N ALA A 57 -4.28 -8.91 -10.61
CA ALA A 57 -5.07 -10.07 -10.21
C ALA A 57 -6.57 -9.83 -10.37
N LEU A 58 -7.08 -8.68 -9.95
CA LEU A 58 -8.49 -8.31 -10.08
C LEU A 58 -8.95 -8.32 -11.55
N ASN A 59 -8.15 -7.77 -12.46
CA ASN A 59 -8.46 -7.85 -13.88
C ASN A 59 -8.44 -9.28 -14.41
N TYR A 60 -7.54 -10.12 -13.91
CA TYR A 60 -7.44 -11.52 -14.32
C TYR A 60 -8.62 -12.35 -13.81
N LEU A 61 -9.11 -12.06 -12.59
CA LEU A 61 -10.25 -12.72 -11.97
C LEU A 61 -11.60 -12.20 -12.49
N ASP A 62 -11.59 -11.24 -13.42
CA ASP A 62 -12.80 -10.57 -13.96
C ASP A 62 -13.68 -10.01 -12.82
N TRP A 63 -13.04 -9.47 -11.81
CA TRP A 63 -13.70 -8.87 -10.66
C TRP A 63 -13.35 -7.39 -10.51
N THR A 64 -14.38 -6.56 -10.43
CA THR A 64 -14.23 -5.11 -10.28
C THR A 64 -14.78 -4.67 -8.91
N PRO A 65 -13.90 -4.32 -7.95
CA PRO A 65 -14.33 -3.84 -6.65
C PRO A 65 -14.82 -2.39 -6.72
N ASP A 66 -15.80 -2.03 -5.89
CA ASP A 66 -16.19 -0.64 -5.68
C ASP A 66 -15.15 0.11 -4.84
N VAL A 67 -14.53 -0.59 -3.89
CA VAL A 67 -13.54 -0.04 -2.96
C VAL A 67 -12.32 -0.94 -2.90
N VAL A 68 -11.14 -0.34 -2.97
CA VAL A 68 -9.87 -1.00 -2.66
C VAL A 68 -9.33 -0.40 -1.36
N HIS A 69 -9.24 -1.22 -0.32
CA HIS A 69 -8.76 -0.82 0.99
C HIS A 69 -7.32 -1.28 1.21
N CYS A 70 -6.43 -0.33 1.38
CA CYS A 70 -4.99 -0.54 1.51
C CYS A 70 -4.54 -0.30 2.95
N HIS A 71 -3.51 -1.01 3.39
CA HIS A 71 -2.97 -0.89 4.73
C HIS A 71 -1.49 -0.56 4.69
N ASP A 72 -1.10 0.55 5.35
CA ASP A 72 0.26 1.02 5.53
C ASP A 72 1.06 1.23 4.22
N TRP A 73 2.36 1.45 4.35
CA TRP A 73 3.23 1.77 3.24
C TRP A 73 3.40 0.61 2.23
N GLN A 74 3.23 -0.63 2.69
CA GLN A 74 3.35 -1.82 1.85
C GLN A 74 2.32 -1.87 0.72
N ALA A 75 1.14 -1.32 0.96
CA ALA A 75 0.07 -1.23 -0.03
C ALA A 75 -0.14 0.20 -0.57
N ALA A 76 0.66 1.17 -0.12
CA ALA A 76 0.44 2.59 -0.42
C ALA A 76 0.61 2.98 -1.90
N LEU A 77 1.24 2.14 -2.73
CA LEU A 77 1.32 2.39 -4.17
C LEU A 77 0.03 2.02 -4.92
N VAL A 78 -0.87 1.24 -4.32
CA VAL A 78 -2.14 0.85 -4.96
C VAL A 78 -2.98 2.07 -5.37
N PRO A 79 -3.22 3.08 -4.51
CA PRO A 79 -3.94 4.29 -4.90
C PRO A 79 -3.31 5.02 -6.10
N LEU A 80 -1.97 5.05 -6.19
CA LEU A 80 -1.27 5.64 -7.34
C LEU A 80 -1.52 4.81 -8.61
N TYR A 81 -1.40 3.50 -8.53
CA TYR A 81 -1.62 2.62 -9.67
C TYR A 81 -3.05 2.71 -10.21
N LEU A 82 -4.06 2.82 -9.36
CA LEU A 82 -5.45 3.02 -9.78
C LEU A 82 -5.62 4.29 -10.63
N ARG A 83 -4.81 5.31 -10.42
CA ARG A 83 -4.89 6.60 -11.13
C ARG A 83 -3.80 6.80 -12.19
N THR A 84 -2.93 5.81 -12.37
CA THR A 84 -1.87 5.81 -13.38
C THR A 84 -1.97 4.58 -14.28
N SER A 85 -1.30 3.49 -13.94
CA SER A 85 -1.20 2.28 -14.77
C SER A 85 -2.53 1.56 -15.03
N PHE A 86 -3.52 1.74 -14.15
CA PHE A 86 -4.85 1.11 -14.25
C PHE A 86 -5.98 2.12 -14.53
N SER A 87 -5.66 3.40 -14.78
CA SER A 87 -6.66 4.48 -14.96
C SER A 87 -7.71 4.20 -16.03
N ASP A 88 -7.33 3.49 -17.08
CA ASP A 88 -8.18 3.18 -18.23
C ASP A 88 -8.88 1.80 -18.12
N THR A 89 -8.76 1.15 -16.96
CA THR A 89 -9.42 -0.13 -16.66
C THR A 89 -10.63 0.06 -15.73
N ASP A 90 -11.51 -0.92 -15.67
CA ASP A 90 -12.65 -0.88 -14.75
C ASP A 90 -12.17 -0.86 -13.29
N VAL A 91 -11.11 -1.59 -12.95
CA VAL A 91 -10.47 -1.56 -11.62
C VAL A 91 -10.00 -0.16 -11.25
N GLY A 92 -9.52 0.63 -12.22
CA GLY A 92 -9.09 2.01 -12.01
C GLY A 92 -10.19 2.96 -11.49
N ARG A 93 -11.46 2.57 -11.59
CA ARG A 93 -12.60 3.36 -11.07
C ARG A 93 -12.84 3.18 -9.58
N ALA A 94 -12.25 2.15 -8.96
CA ALA A 94 -12.43 1.85 -7.56
C ALA A 94 -12.03 3.03 -6.65
N ILE A 95 -12.75 3.17 -5.56
CA ILE A 95 -12.42 4.13 -4.50
C ILE A 95 -11.26 3.57 -3.67
N ALA A 96 -10.20 4.33 -3.54
CA ALA A 96 -9.05 3.96 -2.71
C ALA A 96 -9.20 4.47 -1.29
N VAL A 97 -9.13 3.56 -0.32
CA VAL A 97 -9.04 3.86 1.11
C VAL A 97 -7.67 3.38 1.60
N LEU A 98 -6.95 4.21 2.35
CA LEU A 98 -5.66 3.86 2.94
C LEU A 98 -5.73 3.99 4.46
N THR A 99 -5.49 2.89 5.18
CA THR A 99 -5.36 2.91 6.64
C THR A 99 -3.90 3.00 7.05
N ILE A 100 -3.60 3.96 7.93
CA ILE A 100 -2.29 4.13 8.58
C ILE A 100 -2.39 3.55 9.99
N HIS A 101 -1.74 2.42 10.22
CA HIS A 101 -1.64 1.81 11.55
C HIS A 101 -0.49 2.38 12.34
N ASN A 102 0.65 2.64 11.67
CA ASN A 102 1.82 3.23 12.29
C ASN A 102 2.56 4.15 11.29
N LEU A 103 2.44 5.46 11.51
CA LEU A 103 3.01 6.48 10.62
C LEU A 103 4.54 6.47 10.58
N ARG A 104 5.21 5.84 11.56
CA ARG A 104 6.67 5.74 11.59
C ARG A 104 7.24 4.98 10.40
N PHE A 105 6.48 4.02 9.86
CA PHE A 105 6.89 3.20 8.74
C PHE A 105 6.29 3.73 7.44
N GLN A 106 7.13 4.26 6.55
CA GLN A 106 6.66 5.04 5.40
C GLN A 106 7.16 4.52 4.05
N GLY A 107 8.08 3.55 4.01
CA GLY A 107 8.70 3.11 2.77
C GLY A 107 9.49 4.23 2.10
N ILE A 108 10.36 4.89 2.87
CA ILE A 108 11.26 5.95 2.38
C ILE A 108 12.54 5.29 1.88
N TYR A 109 12.84 5.48 0.60
CA TYR A 109 14.06 4.95 0.01
C TYR A 109 14.47 5.76 -1.23
N ASP A 110 15.64 5.43 -1.79
CA ASP A 110 16.17 6.07 -3.00
C ASP A 110 15.09 6.21 -4.09
N ARG A 111 14.90 7.43 -4.56
CA ARG A 111 13.87 7.79 -5.56
C ARG A 111 13.98 6.95 -6.83
N LYS A 112 15.22 6.73 -7.33
CA LYS A 112 15.44 6.01 -8.59
C LYS A 112 15.10 4.53 -8.45
N MET A 113 15.40 3.96 -7.28
CA MET A 113 15.02 2.58 -6.95
C MET A 113 13.50 2.43 -6.91
N ILE A 114 12.79 3.28 -6.16
CA ILE A 114 11.32 3.25 -6.11
C ILE A 114 10.73 3.46 -7.49
N GLN A 115 11.23 4.42 -8.27
CA GLN A 115 10.75 4.69 -9.62
C GLN A 115 10.96 3.50 -10.56
N TYR A 116 12.15 2.88 -10.50
CA TYR A 116 12.48 1.72 -11.32
C TYR A 116 11.55 0.53 -11.03
N TRP A 117 11.41 0.17 -9.75
CA TRP A 117 10.62 -1.00 -9.36
C TRP A 117 9.11 -0.78 -9.47
N SER A 118 8.64 0.41 -9.15
CA SER A 118 7.22 0.73 -9.28
C SER A 118 6.77 0.91 -10.73
N GLY A 119 7.65 1.40 -11.59
CA GLY A 119 7.29 1.79 -12.96
C GLY A 119 6.29 2.95 -13.02
N LEU A 120 6.17 3.71 -11.93
CA LEU A 120 5.31 4.88 -11.88
C LEU A 120 5.86 6.02 -12.75
N PRO A 121 5.00 6.85 -13.35
CA PRO A 121 5.43 7.95 -14.20
C PRO A 121 6.14 9.04 -13.41
N ASP A 122 7.05 9.77 -14.05
CA ASP A 122 7.90 10.77 -13.40
C ASP A 122 7.11 11.88 -12.72
N TYR A 123 5.94 12.23 -13.22
CA TYR A 123 5.12 13.30 -12.66
C TYR A 123 4.61 13.07 -11.23
N VAL A 124 4.56 11.81 -10.74
CA VAL A 124 4.18 11.53 -9.34
C VAL A 124 5.36 11.75 -8.38
N PHE A 125 6.59 11.83 -8.89
CA PHE A 125 7.80 12.09 -8.11
C PHE A 125 8.04 13.60 -7.94
N ASN A 126 7.10 14.27 -7.29
CA ASN A 126 7.15 15.69 -6.95
C ASN A 126 6.94 15.90 -5.44
N LYS A 127 7.18 17.14 -4.96
CA LYS A 127 7.13 17.50 -3.52
C LYS A 127 5.75 17.30 -2.87
N ASP A 128 4.68 17.40 -3.65
CA ASP A 128 3.31 17.32 -3.15
C ASP A 128 2.77 15.88 -3.16
N CYS A 129 3.57 14.93 -3.67
CA CYS A 129 3.23 13.52 -3.74
C CYS A 129 4.33 12.64 -3.15
N MET A 130 5.25 12.08 -3.96
CA MET A 130 6.17 11.06 -3.47
C MET A 130 7.53 11.59 -2.99
N ILE A 131 7.95 12.80 -3.35
CA ILE A 131 9.27 13.28 -2.96
C ILE A 131 9.33 13.63 -1.47
N GLN A 132 10.25 12.97 -0.76
CA GLN A 132 10.56 13.24 0.65
C GLN A 132 11.68 14.28 0.77
N ASN A 133 12.75 14.09 0.00
CA ASN A 133 13.91 14.98 -0.07
C ASN A 133 14.56 14.87 -1.45
N TRP A 134 15.77 15.42 -1.62
CA TRP A 134 16.50 15.41 -2.90
C TRP A 134 16.75 14.02 -3.50
N LEU A 135 16.97 13.02 -2.64
CA LEU A 135 17.39 11.67 -3.03
C LEU A 135 16.26 10.65 -2.86
N ASP A 136 15.38 10.86 -1.90
CA ASP A 136 14.42 9.85 -1.43
C ASP A 136 12.99 10.17 -1.85
N ALA A 137 12.26 9.11 -2.15
CA ALA A 137 10.81 9.11 -2.27
C ALA A 137 10.18 8.36 -1.09
N ASN A 138 8.92 8.65 -0.83
CA ASN A 138 8.14 8.13 0.29
C ASN A 138 6.84 7.51 -0.26
N MET A 139 6.73 6.19 -0.15
CA MET A 139 5.59 5.44 -0.69
C MET A 139 4.29 5.79 0.03
N LEU A 140 4.31 5.88 1.37
CA LEU A 140 3.14 6.23 2.17
C LEU A 140 2.64 7.65 1.85
N LYS A 141 3.54 8.61 1.69
CA LYS A 141 3.21 9.99 1.27
C LYS A 141 2.46 10.01 -0.06
N GLY A 142 2.94 9.25 -1.04
CA GLY A 142 2.27 9.09 -2.32
C GLY A 142 0.88 8.46 -2.18
N GLY A 143 0.77 7.42 -1.37
CA GLY A 143 -0.50 6.76 -1.06
C GLY A 143 -1.52 7.71 -0.44
N ILE A 144 -1.10 8.53 0.53
CA ILE A 144 -1.93 9.58 1.14
C ILE A 144 -2.43 10.55 0.06
N ALA A 145 -1.55 11.03 -0.82
CA ALA A 145 -1.91 11.99 -1.87
C ALA A 145 -3.01 11.45 -2.80
N TYR A 146 -2.92 10.19 -3.20
CA TYR A 146 -3.77 9.57 -4.22
C TYR A 146 -5.00 8.83 -3.68
N SER A 147 -5.09 8.57 -2.38
CA SER A 147 -6.26 7.94 -1.75
C SER A 147 -7.47 8.88 -1.71
N ASN A 148 -8.66 8.32 -1.87
CA ASN A 148 -9.92 9.05 -1.70
C ASN A 148 -10.22 9.31 -0.21
N LYS A 149 -9.88 8.35 0.64
CA LYS A 149 -9.96 8.46 2.11
C LYS A 149 -8.70 7.89 2.74
N VAL A 150 -8.29 8.50 3.84
CA VAL A 150 -7.20 8.04 4.68
C VAL A 150 -7.78 7.80 6.07
N THR A 151 -7.56 6.62 6.62
CA THR A 151 -8.01 6.30 7.96
C THR A 151 -6.84 6.00 8.87
N THR A 152 -7.05 6.12 10.17
CA THR A 152 -6.10 5.68 11.18
C THR A 152 -6.84 5.11 12.40
N VAL A 153 -6.12 4.54 13.33
CA VAL A 153 -6.64 3.63 14.36
C VAL A 153 -7.35 4.28 15.54
N SER A 154 -7.43 5.62 15.60
CA SER A 154 -8.26 6.35 16.56
C SER A 154 -8.47 7.81 16.15
N ASN A 155 -9.51 8.45 16.69
CA ASN A 155 -9.73 9.89 16.49
C ASN A 155 -8.58 10.72 17.06
N THR A 156 -8.04 10.34 18.22
CA THR A 156 -6.90 11.01 18.83
C THR A 156 -5.68 10.92 17.93
N TYR A 157 -5.36 9.72 17.43
CA TYR A 157 -4.23 9.51 16.54
C TYR A 157 -4.39 10.26 15.21
N ALA A 158 -5.60 10.33 14.65
CA ALA A 158 -5.87 11.12 13.46
C ALA A 158 -5.54 12.62 13.63
N TRP A 159 -5.69 13.14 14.84
CA TRP A 159 -5.29 14.50 15.16
C TRP A 159 -3.79 14.61 15.45
N GLU A 160 -3.22 13.69 16.24
CA GLU A 160 -1.81 13.68 16.65
C GLU A 160 -0.87 13.64 15.45
N ILE A 161 -1.11 12.76 14.46
CA ILE A 161 -0.25 12.62 13.27
C ILE A 161 -0.19 13.89 12.40
N GLN A 162 -1.07 14.85 12.61
CA GLN A 162 -1.05 16.14 11.91
C GLN A 162 -0.22 17.20 12.66
N THR A 163 0.35 16.86 13.84
CA THR A 163 1.25 17.73 14.59
C THR A 163 2.71 17.45 14.26
N GLU A 164 3.59 18.43 14.47
CA GLU A 164 5.03 18.23 14.22
C GLU A 164 5.65 17.18 15.16
N GLU A 165 5.09 17.02 16.35
CA GLU A 165 5.58 16.08 17.37
C GLU A 165 5.34 14.62 16.97
N TYR A 166 4.18 14.30 16.38
CA TYR A 166 3.79 12.91 16.04
C TYR A 166 3.65 12.65 14.53
N GLY A 167 3.89 13.66 13.72
CA GLY A 167 3.68 13.58 12.25
C GLY A 167 4.81 12.90 11.49
N GLU A 168 5.90 12.46 12.17
CA GLU A 168 7.02 11.69 11.56
C GLU A 168 7.51 12.31 10.24
N GLY A 169 7.56 13.65 10.18
CA GLY A 169 7.95 14.41 8.99
C GLY A 169 6.86 14.57 7.92
N LEU A 170 5.65 14.07 8.13
CA LEU A 170 4.50 14.20 7.22
C LEU A 170 3.40 15.15 7.75
N ALA A 171 3.61 15.85 8.87
CA ALA A 171 2.58 16.69 9.49
C ALA A 171 1.96 17.70 8.51
N GLU A 172 2.77 18.44 7.76
CA GLU A 172 2.30 19.40 6.76
C GLU A 172 1.48 18.71 5.65
N HIS A 173 1.97 17.59 5.13
CA HIS A 173 1.30 16.81 4.10
C HIS A 173 -0.05 16.27 4.59
N LEU A 174 -0.11 15.78 5.82
CA LEU A 174 -1.35 15.30 6.44
C LEU A 174 -2.34 16.45 6.68
N ARG A 175 -1.89 17.62 7.16
CA ARG A 175 -2.74 18.80 7.30
C ARG A 175 -3.32 19.26 5.95
N TYR A 176 -2.51 19.24 4.89
CA TYR A 176 -2.98 19.56 3.54
C TYR A 176 -4.10 18.63 3.08
N HIS A 177 -4.06 17.37 3.50
CA HIS A 177 -5.03 16.33 3.18
C HIS A 177 -6.07 16.06 4.28
N ASN A 178 -6.22 16.96 5.27
CA ASN A 178 -7.03 16.74 6.47
C ASN A 178 -8.51 16.42 6.17
N ASN A 179 -9.05 16.94 5.09
CA ASN A 179 -10.44 16.75 4.67
C ASN A 179 -10.81 15.30 4.32
N LYS A 180 -9.82 14.42 4.17
CA LYS A 180 -10.03 13.00 3.89
C LYS A 180 -9.51 12.06 4.98
N ILE A 181 -8.98 12.62 6.09
CA ILE A 181 -8.44 11.84 7.22
C ILE A 181 -9.53 11.59 8.25
N LEU A 182 -9.67 10.33 8.68
CA LEU A 182 -10.63 9.89 9.68
C LEU A 182 -9.96 8.94 10.68
N GLY A 183 -10.30 9.07 11.95
CA GLY A 183 -9.95 8.10 12.97
C GLY A 183 -11.05 7.04 13.10
N ILE A 184 -10.67 5.77 13.03
CA ILE A 184 -11.57 4.62 13.24
C ILE A 184 -10.92 3.70 14.24
N VAL A 185 -11.57 3.49 15.40
CA VAL A 185 -11.04 2.63 16.45
C VAL A 185 -11.09 1.17 15.98
N ASN A 186 -9.99 0.44 16.17
CA ASN A 186 -9.93 -0.97 15.85
C ASN A 186 -10.99 -1.77 16.64
N GLY A 187 -11.56 -2.77 16.01
CA GLY A 187 -12.42 -3.74 16.68
C GLY A 187 -11.65 -4.55 17.73
N ILE A 188 -12.36 -5.05 18.70
CA ILE A 188 -11.85 -5.99 19.71
C ILE A 188 -12.56 -7.31 19.48
N ASP A 189 -11.78 -8.39 19.38
CA ASP A 189 -12.32 -9.73 19.43
C ASP A 189 -12.74 -10.04 20.87
N THR A 190 -14.05 -10.02 21.12
CA THR A 190 -14.61 -10.21 22.47
C THR A 190 -14.44 -11.65 22.96
N ASP A 191 -14.37 -12.63 22.07
CA ASP A 191 -14.22 -14.03 22.43
C ASP A 191 -12.79 -14.35 22.86
N LEU A 192 -11.80 -13.78 22.19
CA LEU A 192 -10.38 -13.91 22.57
C LEU A 192 -10.00 -13.01 23.75
N SER A 193 -10.57 -11.80 23.84
CA SER A 193 -10.22 -10.83 24.87
C SER A 193 -10.71 -11.21 26.27
N LEU A 194 -11.80 -11.96 26.40
CA LEU A 194 -12.36 -12.37 27.68
C LEU A 194 -11.62 -13.55 28.34
N ILE A 195 -10.71 -14.20 27.64
CA ILE A 195 -9.94 -15.35 28.17
C ILE A 195 -8.74 -14.93 29.03
N HIS A 196 -8.32 -13.66 28.97
CA HIS A 196 -7.12 -13.15 29.64
C HIS A 196 -7.35 -12.08 30.72
N ILE A 197 -8.58 -11.95 31.20
CA ILE A 197 -8.91 -11.08 32.34
C ILE A 197 -9.06 -11.89 33.63
#